data_eb28626b7d86fc7a71b81526b115f2dc
#
_entry.id   eb28626b7d86fc7a71b81526b115f2dc
#
_cell.length_a   1.000
_cell.length_b   1.000
_cell.length_c   1.000
_cell.angle_alpha   90.00
_cell.angle_beta   90.00
_cell.angle_gamma   90.00
#
_symmetry.space_group_name_H-M   'P 1'
#
loop_
_entity.id
_entity.type
_entity.pdbx_description
1 polymer ?
#
loop_
_entity_poly.entity_id
_entity_poly.type
_entity_poly.pdbx_seq_one_letter_code
_entity_poly.pdbx_strand_id
1 'polypeptide(L)'
;NGSMVYEIKIGKDTVLLINNHLESNKLTREDKVVYEDMLKDPKAGKVKSGVRQLVNKLAEASAIRSAQARTIAQEIAHSPYPSVIVCGDFNDSPISYAHRVISQDMDDAFTESGCGLGISYNQNKFYFRIDNILVSKNLKASGCTVDNSIKDSDHYPIWCYITLPD
;
A
#
# COMPACT_ATOMS: atom_id res chain seq x y z
N ASN A 1 4.99 0.86 12.99
CA ASN A 1 4.20 0.11 12.01
C ASN A 1 3.05 -0.59 12.73
N GLY A 2 1.88 -0.59 12.18
CA GLY A 2 0.71 -1.20 12.77
C GLY A 2 -0.56 -0.89 12.01
N SER A 3 -1.67 -1.45 12.49
CA SER A 3 -2.99 -1.21 11.95
C SER A 3 -3.90 -0.67 13.04
N MET A 4 -4.77 0.25 12.68
CA MET A 4 -5.82 0.77 13.53
C MET A 4 -7.17 0.40 12.92
N VAL A 5 -8.06 -0.10 13.76
CA VAL A 5 -9.40 -0.55 13.35
C VAL A 5 -10.43 0.36 13.97
N TYR A 6 -11.34 0.88 13.16
CA TYR A 6 -12.39 1.80 13.57
C TYR A 6 -13.76 1.30 13.09
N GLU A 7 -14.76 1.46 13.93
CA GLU A 7 -16.16 1.34 13.55
C GLU A 7 -16.71 2.74 13.27
N ILE A 8 -17.05 3.01 12.01
CA ILE A 8 -17.55 4.32 11.58
C ILE A 8 -19.04 4.20 11.30
N LYS A 9 -19.85 4.95 12.04
CA LYS A 9 -21.29 5.00 11.83
C LYS A 9 -21.62 6.11 10.83
N ILE A 10 -22.26 5.73 9.72
CA ILE A 10 -22.69 6.62 8.64
C ILE A 10 -24.20 6.43 8.43
N GLY A 11 -25.02 7.32 9.00
CA GLY A 11 -26.47 7.17 8.99
C GLY A 11 -26.93 5.92 9.74
N LYS A 12 -27.57 4.98 9.01
CA LYS A 12 -28.02 3.69 9.54
C LYS A 12 -26.93 2.60 9.48
N ASP A 13 -25.88 2.80 8.69
CA ASP A 13 -24.87 1.81 8.40
C ASP A 13 -23.65 1.96 9.28
N THR A 14 -22.95 0.86 9.50
CA THR A 14 -21.64 0.83 10.15
C THR A 14 -20.62 0.27 9.18
N VAL A 15 -19.50 0.98 9.03
CA VAL A 15 -18.39 0.60 8.17
C VAL A 15 -17.18 0.27 9.04
N LEU A 16 -16.54 -0.87 8.82
CA LEU A 16 -15.24 -1.17 9.40
C LEU A 16 -14.16 -0.47 8.57
N LEU A 17 -13.41 0.44 9.20
CA LEU A 17 -12.24 1.08 8.59
C LEU A 17 -10.97 0.53 9.22
N ILE A 18 -10.10 -0.03 8.39
CA ILE A 18 -8.77 -0.51 8.79
C ILE A 18 -7.73 0.41 8.15
N ASN A 19 -7.04 1.19 8.97
CA ASN A 19 -5.96 2.06 8.51
C ASN A 19 -4.61 1.43 8.83
N ASN A 20 -3.80 1.20 7.81
CA ASN A 20 -2.57 0.45 7.89
C ASN A 20 -1.34 1.31 7.66
N HIS A 21 -0.29 1.02 8.42
CA HIS A 21 1.08 1.35 8.06
C HIS A 21 1.91 0.07 8.23
N LEU A 22 2.07 -0.69 7.14
CA LEU A 22 2.77 -1.97 7.16
C LEU A 22 4.28 -1.77 7.30
N GLU A 23 5.00 -2.87 7.53
CA GLU A 23 6.45 -2.83 7.74
C GLU A 23 7.17 -2.16 6.57
N SER A 24 7.96 -1.13 6.87
CA SER A 24 8.76 -0.42 5.88
C SER A 24 9.98 -1.23 5.44
N ASN A 25 10.48 -0.94 4.24
CA ASN A 25 11.68 -1.59 3.72
C ASN A 25 12.97 -1.16 4.45
N LYS A 26 12.92 -0.15 5.33
CA LYS A 26 14.05 0.39 6.13
C LYS A 26 15.30 0.68 5.30
N LEU A 27 15.09 1.16 4.07
CA LEU A 27 16.18 1.47 3.15
C LEU A 27 16.96 2.69 3.65
N THR A 28 18.26 2.50 3.86
CA THR A 28 19.17 3.59 4.21
C THR A 28 19.53 4.43 2.99
N ARG A 29 20.23 5.52 3.21
CA ARG A 29 20.73 6.35 2.12
C ARG A 29 21.70 5.59 1.22
N GLU A 30 22.53 4.74 1.81
CA GLU A 30 23.47 3.87 1.10
C GLU A 30 22.74 2.83 0.25
N ASP A 31 21.66 2.22 0.74
CA ASP A 31 20.83 1.29 -0.04
C ASP A 31 20.23 1.98 -1.27
N LYS A 32 19.81 3.23 -1.14
CA LYS A 32 19.25 4.03 -2.24
C LYS A 32 20.32 4.33 -3.30
N VAL A 33 21.56 4.61 -2.88
CA VAL A 33 22.70 4.78 -3.81
C VAL A 33 23.00 3.49 -4.56
N VAL A 34 23.02 2.34 -3.86
CA VAL A 34 23.21 1.03 -4.49
C VAL A 34 22.14 0.75 -5.55
N TYR A 35 20.88 1.08 -5.26
CA TYR A 35 19.80 0.94 -6.22
C TYR A 35 20.00 1.86 -7.45
N GLU A 36 20.36 3.12 -7.25
CA GLU A 36 20.65 4.04 -8.34
C GLU A 36 21.82 3.57 -9.22
N ASP A 37 22.90 3.07 -8.60
CA ASP A 37 24.05 2.55 -9.32
C ASP A 37 23.71 1.28 -10.10
N MET A 38 22.86 0.42 -9.55
CA MET A 38 22.32 -0.75 -10.26
C MET A 38 21.52 -0.35 -11.51
N LEU A 39 20.73 0.74 -11.44
CA LEU A 39 19.99 1.24 -12.60
C LEU A 39 20.92 1.83 -13.68
N LYS A 40 22.06 2.41 -13.29
CA LYS A 40 23.01 3.02 -14.23
C LYS A 40 23.94 1.99 -14.88
N ASP A 41 24.51 1.07 -14.09
CA ASP A 41 25.40 0.01 -14.56
C ASP A 41 25.21 -1.31 -13.78
N PRO A 42 24.31 -2.18 -14.24
CA PRO A 42 24.00 -3.45 -13.56
C PRO A 42 25.21 -4.43 -13.49
N LYS A 43 26.28 -4.20 -14.28
CA LYS A 43 27.42 -5.12 -14.40
C LYS A 43 28.61 -4.72 -13.51
N ALA A 44 28.57 -3.56 -12.86
CA ALA A 44 29.67 -3.10 -12.01
C ALA A 44 29.88 -4.06 -10.83
N GLY A 45 31.11 -4.50 -10.61
CA GLY A 45 31.45 -5.51 -9.59
C GLY A 45 31.12 -5.12 -8.14
N LYS A 46 31.21 -3.82 -7.80
CA LYS A 46 30.81 -3.29 -6.48
C LYS A 46 29.29 -3.34 -6.22
N VAL A 47 28.49 -3.39 -7.28
CA VAL A 47 27.04 -3.46 -7.21
C VAL A 47 26.57 -4.81 -6.63
N LYS A 48 27.28 -5.92 -6.89
CA LYS A 48 26.84 -7.26 -6.50
C LYS A 48 26.68 -7.46 -4.97
N SER A 49 27.60 -6.95 -4.15
CA SER A 49 27.49 -7.10 -2.68
C SER A 49 26.38 -6.22 -2.10
N GLY A 50 26.28 -4.98 -2.57
CA GLY A 50 25.23 -4.05 -2.15
C GLY A 50 23.84 -4.52 -2.55
N VAL A 51 23.68 -5.05 -3.77
CA VAL A 51 22.40 -5.63 -4.24
C VAL A 51 21.97 -6.81 -3.36
N ARG A 52 22.89 -7.68 -2.95
CA ARG A 52 22.57 -8.79 -2.06
C ARG A 52 22.03 -8.31 -0.71
N GLN A 53 22.64 -7.28 -0.12
CA GLN A 53 22.16 -6.68 1.13
C GLN A 53 20.78 -6.05 0.95
N LEU A 54 20.59 -5.29 -0.13
CA LEU A 54 19.30 -4.69 -0.48
C LEU A 54 18.20 -5.76 -0.63
N VAL A 55 18.47 -6.83 -1.37
CA VAL A 55 17.53 -7.95 -1.55
C VAL A 55 17.19 -8.61 -0.22
N ASN A 56 18.16 -8.83 0.66
CA ASN A 56 17.90 -9.40 1.99
C ASN A 56 16.99 -8.50 2.83
N LYS A 57 17.23 -7.19 2.86
CA LYS A 57 16.37 -6.23 3.58
C LYS A 57 14.93 -6.25 3.04
N LEU A 58 14.78 -6.23 1.70
CA LEU A 58 13.47 -6.31 1.07
C LEU A 58 12.75 -7.63 1.38
N ALA A 59 13.48 -8.75 1.41
CA ALA A 59 12.94 -10.06 1.74
C ALA A 59 12.47 -10.14 3.21
N GLU A 60 13.27 -9.62 4.14
CA GLU A 60 12.90 -9.54 5.57
C GLU A 60 11.65 -8.69 5.77
N ALA A 61 11.61 -7.48 5.19
CA ALA A 61 10.44 -6.61 5.28
C ALA A 61 9.19 -7.26 4.65
N SER A 62 9.36 -7.92 3.50
CA SER A 62 8.26 -8.65 2.83
C SER A 62 7.74 -9.81 3.67
N ALA A 63 8.60 -10.54 4.38
CA ALA A 63 8.17 -11.61 5.29
C ALA A 63 7.31 -11.08 6.44
N ILE A 64 7.70 -9.93 7.03
CA ILE A 64 6.93 -9.27 8.09
C ILE A 64 5.59 -8.78 7.54
N ARG A 65 5.58 -8.07 6.38
CA ARG A 65 4.35 -7.62 5.72
C ARG A 65 3.41 -8.77 5.38
N SER A 66 3.97 -9.92 4.99
CA SER A 66 3.17 -11.12 4.70
C SER A 66 2.41 -11.63 5.92
N ALA A 67 3.01 -11.55 7.12
CA ALA A 67 2.34 -11.90 8.36
C ALA A 67 1.27 -10.86 8.73
N GLN A 68 1.59 -9.57 8.63
CA GLN A 68 0.65 -8.47 8.86
C GLN A 68 -0.56 -8.57 7.92
N ALA A 69 -0.33 -8.81 6.62
CA ALA A 69 -1.39 -8.96 5.63
C ALA A 69 -2.36 -10.09 5.95
N ARG A 70 -1.87 -11.24 6.42
CA ARG A 70 -2.74 -12.35 6.86
C ARG A 70 -3.60 -11.97 8.07
N THR A 71 -3.04 -11.25 9.03
CA THR A 71 -3.81 -10.76 10.19
C THR A 71 -4.91 -9.79 9.74
N ILE A 72 -4.59 -8.85 8.84
CA ILE A 72 -5.59 -7.92 8.29
C ILE A 72 -6.68 -8.66 7.50
N ALA A 73 -6.31 -9.64 6.68
CA ALA A 73 -7.28 -10.46 5.96
C ALA A 73 -8.21 -11.24 6.91
N GLN A 74 -7.70 -11.69 8.05
CA GLN A 74 -8.51 -12.32 9.10
C GLN A 74 -9.48 -11.32 9.74
N GLU A 75 -9.05 -10.10 10.04
CA GLU A 75 -9.93 -9.03 10.55
C GLU A 75 -11.05 -8.70 9.56
N ILE A 76 -10.72 -8.61 8.27
CA ILE A 76 -11.72 -8.40 7.21
C ILE A 76 -12.75 -9.55 7.19
N ALA A 77 -12.26 -10.80 7.19
CA ALA A 77 -13.11 -11.99 7.12
C ALA A 77 -14.01 -12.18 8.36
N HIS A 78 -13.58 -11.71 9.52
CA HIS A 78 -14.34 -11.79 10.77
C HIS A 78 -15.16 -10.53 11.07
N SER A 79 -15.15 -9.55 10.17
CA SER A 79 -15.92 -8.32 10.34
C SER A 79 -17.41 -8.64 10.52
N PRO A 80 -18.07 -8.10 11.57
CA PRO A 80 -19.52 -8.21 11.72
C PRO A 80 -20.28 -7.30 10.74
N TYR A 81 -19.56 -6.43 10.04
CA TYR A 81 -20.12 -5.44 9.12
C TYR A 81 -19.86 -5.85 7.67
N PRO A 82 -20.86 -5.77 6.77
CA PRO A 82 -20.69 -6.09 5.36
C PRO A 82 -19.81 -5.07 4.62
N SER A 83 -19.75 -3.84 5.15
CA SER A 83 -18.99 -2.73 4.55
C SER A 83 -17.64 -2.56 5.24
N VAL A 84 -16.58 -2.83 4.50
CA VAL A 84 -15.19 -2.73 4.99
C VAL A 84 -14.38 -1.83 4.05
N ILE A 85 -13.62 -0.93 4.64
CA ILE A 85 -12.63 -0.09 3.95
C ILE A 85 -11.27 -0.36 4.56
N VAL A 86 -10.28 -0.65 3.72
CA VAL A 86 -8.89 -0.79 4.14
C VAL A 86 -8.06 0.27 3.42
N CYS A 87 -7.35 1.09 4.16
CA CYS A 87 -6.52 2.14 3.57
C CYS A 87 -5.15 2.24 4.24
N GLY A 88 -4.26 3.01 3.65
CA GLY A 88 -2.98 3.38 4.23
C GLY A 88 -1.77 2.94 3.41
N ASP A 89 -0.60 3.11 4.03
CA ASP A 89 0.69 2.76 3.45
C ASP A 89 0.98 1.26 3.63
N PHE A 90 0.93 0.52 2.53
CA PHE A 90 1.24 -0.92 2.52
C PHE A 90 2.75 -1.18 2.42
N ASN A 91 3.55 -0.13 2.17
CA ASN A 91 5.01 -0.23 1.94
C ASN A 91 5.41 -1.25 0.87
N ASP A 92 4.45 -1.58 -0.01
CA ASP A 92 4.60 -2.57 -1.07
C ASP A 92 3.70 -2.23 -2.28
N SER A 93 4.06 -2.73 -3.43
CA SER A 93 3.34 -2.46 -4.67
C SER A 93 2.02 -3.27 -4.78
N PRO A 94 1.08 -2.86 -5.65
CA PRO A 94 -0.19 -3.58 -5.86
C PRO A 94 -0.05 -5.01 -6.37
N ILE A 95 1.11 -5.36 -6.91
CA ILE A 95 1.40 -6.74 -7.38
C ILE A 95 2.02 -7.61 -6.28
N SER A 96 2.25 -7.08 -5.08
CA SER A 96 2.88 -7.79 -3.98
C SER A 96 1.97 -8.87 -3.38
N TYR A 97 2.60 -9.77 -2.63
CA TYR A 97 1.87 -10.77 -1.85
C TYR A 97 0.96 -10.12 -0.80
N ALA A 98 1.46 -9.10 -0.09
CA ALA A 98 0.71 -8.42 0.97
C ALA A 98 -0.56 -7.77 0.41
N HIS A 99 -0.44 -7.00 -0.69
CA HIS A 99 -1.59 -6.39 -1.34
C HIS A 99 -2.60 -7.45 -1.80
N ARG A 100 -2.14 -8.51 -2.48
CA ARG A 100 -3.01 -9.58 -2.99
C ARG A 100 -3.78 -10.31 -1.88
N VAL A 101 -3.14 -10.54 -0.73
CA VAL A 101 -3.79 -11.20 0.41
C VAL A 101 -4.87 -10.32 1.02
N ILE A 102 -4.60 -9.03 1.20
CA ILE A 102 -5.57 -8.10 1.77
C ILE A 102 -6.74 -7.85 0.79
N SER A 103 -6.45 -7.76 -0.50
CA SER A 103 -7.44 -7.43 -1.54
C SER A 103 -8.20 -8.64 -2.11
N GLN A 104 -8.04 -9.85 -1.56
CA GLN A 104 -8.58 -11.09 -2.14
C GLN A 104 -10.07 -10.99 -2.47
N ASP A 105 -10.87 -10.41 -1.56
CA ASP A 105 -12.33 -10.25 -1.71
C ASP A 105 -12.74 -8.76 -1.70
N MET A 106 -11.82 -7.87 -2.07
CA MET A 106 -12.03 -6.43 -2.09
C MET A 106 -11.72 -5.85 -3.47
N ASP A 107 -12.24 -4.67 -3.75
CA ASP A 107 -11.90 -3.88 -4.93
C ASP A 107 -10.86 -2.83 -4.58
N ASP A 108 -9.83 -2.69 -5.42
CA ASP A 108 -8.84 -1.64 -5.32
C ASP A 108 -9.40 -0.36 -5.97
N ALA A 109 -9.67 0.65 -5.15
CA ALA A 109 -10.32 1.90 -5.57
C ALA A 109 -9.55 2.62 -6.70
N PHE A 110 -8.21 2.57 -6.68
CA PHE A 110 -7.42 3.17 -7.75
C PHE A 110 -7.48 2.36 -9.04
N THR A 111 -7.50 1.05 -8.96
CA THR A 111 -7.65 0.17 -10.13
C THR A 111 -9.02 0.35 -10.77
N GLU A 112 -10.08 0.53 -9.97
CA GLU A 112 -11.45 0.67 -10.45
C GLU A 112 -11.74 2.07 -11.04
N SER A 113 -11.18 3.12 -10.48
CA SER A 113 -11.61 4.49 -10.81
C SER A 113 -10.49 5.52 -10.92
N GLY A 114 -9.23 5.12 -10.76
CA GLY A 114 -8.07 5.98 -10.91
C GLY A 114 -7.58 6.10 -12.35
N CYS A 115 -6.60 6.98 -12.55
CA CYS A 115 -5.96 7.18 -13.84
C CYS A 115 -4.44 7.25 -13.69
N GLY A 116 -3.72 6.68 -14.65
CA GLY A 116 -2.27 6.66 -14.69
C GLY A 116 -1.64 5.60 -13.77
N LEU A 117 -0.43 5.85 -13.28
CA LEU A 117 0.33 4.89 -12.46
C LEU A 117 0.02 4.97 -10.96
N GLY A 118 -0.64 6.03 -10.49
CA GLY A 118 -0.98 6.21 -9.08
C GLY A 118 0.22 6.29 -8.15
N ILE A 119 1.32 6.85 -8.61
CA ILE A 119 2.55 6.95 -7.82
C ILE A 119 2.29 7.80 -6.58
N SER A 120 2.24 7.15 -5.43
CA SER A 120 2.05 7.82 -4.15
C SER A 120 3.37 8.11 -3.43
N TYR A 121 4.43 7.35 -3.69
CA TYR A 121 5.78 7.59 -3.19
C TYR A 121 6.73 7.95 -4.33
N ASN A 122 7.39 9.10 -4.21
CA ASN A 122 8.25 9.66 -5.26
C ASN A 122 9.54 10.26 -4.64
N GLN A 123 10.41 9.42 -4.12
CA GLN A 123 11.67 9.84 -3.56
C GLN A 123 12.84 9.03 -4.13
N ASN A 124 13.97 9.70 -4.40
CA ASN A 124 15.22 9.03 -4.78
C ASN A 124 15.05 8.05 -5.96
N LYS A 125 14.27 8.43 -6.98
CA LYS A 125 13.93 7.60 -8.17
C LYS A 125 13.13 6.32 -7.85
N PHE A 126 12.59 6.20 -6.64
CA PHE A 126 11.58 5.20 -6.33
C PHE A 126 10.20 5.78 -6.65
N TYR A 127 9.54 5.25 -7.65
CA TYR A 127 8.25 5.70 -8.16
C TYR A 127 7.25 4.57 -7.99
N PHE A 128 6.60 4.50 -6.82
CA PHE A 128 5.71 3.39 -6.49
C PHE A 128 4.36 3.88 -5.97
N ARG A 129 3.31 3.12 -6.29
CA ARG A 129 2.05 3.19 -5.56
C ARG A 129 2.16 2.23 -4.38
N ILE A 130 2.29 2.75 -3.18
CA ILE A 130 2.37 1.99 -1.94
C ILE A 130 1.26 2.36 -0.96
N ASP A 131 0.59 3.49 -1.20
CA ASP A 131 -0.63 3.89 -0.51
C ASP A 131 -1.84 3.37 -1.29
N ASN A 132 -2.76 2.73 -0.59
CA ASN A 132 -3.88 2.03 -1.19
C ASN A 132 -5.18 2.32 -0.45
N ILE A 133 -6.30 2.22 -1.18
CA ILE A 133 -7.67 2.20 -0.65
C ILE A 133 -8.36 1.01 -1.27
N LEU A 134 -8.78 0.06 -0.43
CA LEU A 134 -9.53 -1.13 -0.82
C LEU A 134 -10.92 -1.05 -0.20
N VAL A 135 -11.92 -1.49 -0.93
CA VAL A 135 -13.31 -1.48 -0.48
C VAL A 135 -13.97 -2.84 -0.67
N SER A 136 -14.83 -3.24 0.25
CA SER A 136 -15.63 -4.46 0.09
C SER A 136 -16.56 -4.36 -1.12
N LYS A 137 -16.90 -5.49 -1.73
CA LYS A 137 -17.64 -5.59 -3.01
C LYS A 137 -19.01 -4.90 -3.05
N ASN A 138 -19.60 -4.66 -1.89
CA ASN A 138 -20.87 -3.93 -1.76
C ASN A 138 -20.71 -2.40 -1.77
N LEU A 139 -19.48 -1.91 -1.68
CA LEU A 139 -19.15 -0.49 -1.78
C LEU A 139 -18.69 -0.14 -3.20
N LYS A 140 -18.91 1.10 -3.62
CA LYS A 140 -18.44 1.57 -4.93
C LYS A 140 -17.49 2.73 -4.75
N ALA A 141 -16.24 2.54 -5.16
CA ALA A 141 -15.25 3.61 -5.24
C ALA A 141 -15.36 4.37 -6.56
N SER A 142 -15.16 5.69 -6.54
CA SER A 142 -15.15 6.54 -7.72
C SER A 142 -14.19 7.72 -7.57
N GLY A 143 -13.63 8.17 -8.69
CA GLY A 143 -12.74 9.33 -8.76
C GLY A 143 -11.46 9.18 -7.93
N CYS A 144 -10.92 7.97 -7.84
CA CYS A 144 -9.71 7.75 -7.06
C CYS A 144 -8.51 8.47 -7.68
N THR A 145 -7.82 9.24 -6.86
CA THR A 145 -6.74 10.13 -7.31
C THR A 145 -5.58 10.13 -6.32
N VAL A 146 -4.37 10.12 -6.85
CA VAL A 146 -3.17 10.49 -6.10
C VAL A 146 -2.84 11.95 -6.42
N ASP A 147 -2.91 12.80 -5.43
CA ASP A 147 -2.71 14.26 -5.60
C ASP A 147 -1.24 14.64 -5.46
N ASN A 148 -0.55 14.68 -6.59
CA ASN A 148 0.86 15.06 -6.66
C ASN A 148 1.11 16.59 -6.63
N SER A 149 0.08 17.39 -6.49
CA SER A 149 0.21 18.84 -6.25
C SER A 149 0.60 19.15 -4.81
N ILE A 150 0.21 18.29 -3.86
CA ILE A 150 0.55 18.37 -2.43
C ILE A 150 1.91 17.71 -2.20
N LYS A 151 2.89 18.47 -1.74
CA LYS A 151 4.31 18.05 -1.61
C LYS A 151 4.89 18.24 -0.20
N ASP A 152 4.02 18.25 0.80
CA ASP A 152 4.42 18.48 2.20
C ASP A 152 4.97 17.21 2.88
N SER A 153 4.90 16.06 2.18
CA SER A 153 5.41 14.77 2.61
C SER A 153 6.18 14.09 1.46
N ASP A 154 6.90 13.03 1.76
CA ASP A 154 7.49 12.11 0.78
C ASP A 154 6.46 11.16 0.17
N HIS A 155 5.21 11.20 0.68
CA HIS A 155 4.06 10.57 0.06
C HIS A 155 3.08 11.62 -0.47
N TYR A 156 2.48 11.33 -1.62
CA TYR A 156 1.35 12.10 -2.15
C TYR A 156 0.05 11.52 -1.60
N PRO A 157 -0.91 12.35 -1.16
CA PRO A 157 -2.20 11.88 -0.68
C PRO A 157 -2.95 11.08 -1.75
N ILE A 158 -3.54 9.95 -1.34
CA ILE A 158 -4.52 9.22 -2.14
C ILE A 158 -5.91 9.42 -1.53
N TRP A 159 -6.91 9.66 -2.37
CA TRP A 159 -8.29 9.82 -1.94
C TRP A 159 -9.29 9.33 -3.00
N CYS A 160 -10.48 9.00 -2.60
CA CYS A 160 -11.61 8.66 -3.50
C CYS A 160 -12.96 8.98 -2.83
N TYR A 161 -14.02 8.95 -3.62
CA TYR A 161 -15.38 8.92 -3.10
C TYR A 161 -15.83 7.47 -2.98
N ILE A 162 -16.52 7.15 -1.87
CA ILE A 162 -17.07 5.82 -1.63
C ILE A 162 -18.57 5.95 -1.41
N THR A 163 -19.34 5.22 -2.21
CA THR A 163 -20.79 5.14 -2.11
C THR A 163 -21.17 3.87 -1.35
N LEU A 164 -21.99 4.02 -0.31
CA LEU A 164 -22.60 2.90 0.40
C LEU A 164 -23.79 2.34 -0.39
N PRO A 165 -24.16 1.07 -0.18
CA PRO A 165 -25.37 0.51 -0.76
C PRO A 165 -26.62 1.22 -0.22
N ASP A 166 -27.69 1.24 -1.03
CA ASP A 166 -28.99 1.81 -0.68
C ASP A 166 -29.70 1.05 0.46
#